data_966ec4ccd08f760cfb9785894335eddd
#
_entry.id   966ec4ccd08f760cfb9785894335eddd
#
_cell.length_a   1.000
_cell.length_b   1.000
_cell.length_c   1.000
_cell.angle_alpha   90.00
_cell.angle_beta   90.00
_cell.angle_gamma   90.00
#
_symmetry.space_group_name_H-M   'P 1'
#
loop_
_entity.id
_entity.type
_entity.pdbx_description
1 polymer ?
#
loop_
_entity_poly.entity_id
_entity_poly.type
_entity_poly.pdbx_seq_one_letter_code
_entity_poly.pdbx_strand_id
1 'polypeptide(L)'
;MVLAVCALGVSITSAATTSSKPAAANPAAAQAVASEPIASLELTAADEPGVAAVLSGRDCRQQLIVTGRTASGRLLDLTDKVAFSSRPTGIVEIDASGLVRPLTDGQVTIEARHQRGLMARARVDVRNCRSDLAVNFPNEVVPVFTKFGCNSGGCHGKSGGQNGFRLSLLGFEPTEDFEHLVKEGRGRRLFPGSPDESLLLKKAVNAVPHGGGQRLARDAHEYRLLRRWIAQ
;
A
#
# COMPACT_ATOMS: atom_id res chain seq x y z
N MET A 1 4.36 -78.20 5.62
CA MET A 1 4.13 -77.19 6.64
C MET A 1 3.76 -75.90 5.95
N VAL A 2 2.44 -75.66 5.77
CA VAL A 2 1.86 -74.56 4.96
C VAL A 2 1.48 -73.46 5.94
N LEU A 3 2.11 -72.28 5.81
CA LEU A 3 1.76 -71.09 6.61
C LEU A 3 0.70 -70.27 5.82
N ALA A 4 -0.47 -70.16 6.40
CA ALA A 4 -1.56 -69.30 5.93
C ALA A 4 -1.30 -67.85 6.33
N VAL A 5 -1.30 -66.96 5.32
CA VAL A 5 -1.25 -65.51 5.53
C VAL A 5 -2.67 -64.95 5.58
N CYS A 6 -3.04 -64.43 6.73
CA CYS A 6 -4.29 -63.76 6.94
C CYS A 6 -4.20 -62.30 6.46
N ALA A 7 -4.94 -61.92 5.41
CA ALA A 7 -5.08 -60.57 4.93
C ALA A 7 -6.15 -59.83 5.70
N LEU A 8 -5.78 -58.85 6.50
CA LEU A 8 -6.70 -57.88 7.16
C LEU A 8 -7.04 -56.77 6.16
N GLY A 9 -8.27 -56.76 5.70
CA GLY A 9 -8.83 -55.71 4.87
C GLY A 9 -9.13 -54.45 5.71
N VAL A 10 -8.42 -53.35 5.44
CA VAL A 10 -8.73 -52.02 6.01
C VAL A 10 -9.72 -51.33 5.07
N SER A 11 -10.97 -51.21 5.50
CA SER A 11 -11.98 -50.40 4.83
C SER A 11 -11.74 -48.93 5.08
N ILE A 12 -11.34 -48.16 4.06
CA ILE A 12 -11.22 -46.72 4.09
C ILE A 12 -12.60 -46.13 3.78
N THR A 13 -13.29 -45.63 4.80
CA THR A 13 -14.52 -44.86 4.64
C THR A 13 -14.15 -43.46 4.19
N SER A 14 -14.44 -43.12 2.92
CA SER A 14 -14.25 -41.74 2.38
C SER A 14 -15.35 -40.85 2.94
N ALA A 15 -14.98 -39.93 3.84
CA ALA A 15 -15.86 -38.85 4.28
C ALA A 15 -15.90 -37.77 3.18
N ALA A 16 -17.06 -37.64 2.55
CA ALA A 16 -17.34 -36.57 1.60
C ALA A 16 -17.40 -35.22 2.36
N THR A 17 -16.39 -34.36 2.22
CA THR A 17 -16.44 -32.98 2.66
C THR A 17 -17.40 -32.20 1.77
N THR A 18 -18.60 -31.92 2.28
CA THR A 18 -19.53 -30.99 1.64
C THR A 18 -18.95 -29.57 1.77
N SER A 19 -18.41 -29.06 0.67
CA SER A 19 -18.04 -27.64 0.52
C SER A 19 -19.33 -26.81 0.58
N SER A 20 -19.59 -26.17 1.71
CA SER A 20 -20.65 -25.18 1.83
C SER A 20 -20.25 -23.91 1.07
N LYS A 21 -20.94 -23.67 -0.06
CA LYS A 21 -20.89 -22.40 -0.79
C LYS A 21 -21.22 -21.26 0.19
N PRO A 22 -20.40 -20.18 0.25
CA PRO A 22 -20.72 -19.05 1.12
C PRO A 22 -22.11 -18.51 0.75
N ALA A 23 -22.97 -18.36 1.76
CA ALA A 23 -24.33 -17.83 1.59
C ALA A 23 -24.24 -16.44 0.97
N ALA A 24 -25.00 -16.20 -0.09
CA ALA A 24 -25.11 -14.89 -0.72
C ALA A 24 -25.60 -13.88 0.32
N ALA A 25 -24.86 -12.77 0.48
CA ALA A 25 -25.23 -11.69 1.41
C ALA A 25 -26.64 -11.20 1.08
N ASN A 26 -27.50 -11.14 2.08
CA ASN A 26 -28.89 -10.70 1.92
C ASN A 26 -28.91 -9.22 1.52
N PRO A 27 -29.41 -8.83 0.33
CA PRO A 27 -29.42 -7.45 -0.13
C PRO A 27 -30.24 -6.51 0.77
N ALA A 28 -31.24 -7.01 1.47
CA ALA A 28 -32.04 -6.24 2.43
C ALA A 28 -31.22 -5.89 3.68
N ALA A 29 -30.33 -6.76 4.14
CA ALA A 29 -29.41 -6.47 5.22
C ALA A 29 -28.37 -5.42 4.82
N ALA A 30 -27.88 -5.43 3.58
CA ALA A 30 -26.98 -4.45 3.04
C ALA A 30 -27.61 -3.04 2.91
N GLN A 31 -28.90 -2.98 2.54
CA GLN A 31 -29.66 -1.72 2.47
C GLN A 31 -29.99 -1.13 3.86
N ALA A 32 -30.34 -1.95 4.85
CA ALA A 32 -30.55 -1.52 6.23
C ALA A 32 -29.29 -0.92 6.85
N VAL A 33 -28.14 -1.44 6.47
CA VAL A 33 -26.80 -0.96 6.88
C VAL A 33 -26.50 0.45 6.35
N ALA A 34 -26.91 0.77 5.13
CA ALA A 34 -26.67 2.08 4.50
C ALA A 34 -27.53 3.21 5.13
N SER A 35 -28.56 2.88 5.91
CA SER A 35 -29.51 3.83 6.51
C SER A 35 -29.23 4.17 7.98
N GLU A 36 -28.31 3.44 8.64
CA GLU A 36 -28.03 3.65 10.06
C GLU A 36 -27.34 5.01 10.28
N PRO A 37 -27.80 5.85 11.25
CA PRO A 37 -27.21 7.15 11.50
C PRO A 37 -25.78 7.03 12.06
N ILE A 38 -24.88 7.84 11.52
CA ILE A 38 -23.52 7.99 12.04
C ILE A 38 -23.60 8.82 13.33
N ALA A 39 -23.11 8.27 14.43
CA ALA A 39 -23.11 8.90 15.75
C ALA A 39 -21.85 9.75 15.99
N SER A 40 -20.70 9.33 15.48
CA SER A 40 -19.44 10.06 15.62
C SER A 40 -18.54 9.87 14.42
N LEU A 41 -17.60 10.80 14.26
CA LEU A 41 -16.57 10.79 13.20
C LEU A 41 -15.19 10.86 13.85
N GLU A 42 -14.27 10.08 13.34
CA GLU A 42 -12.86 10.09 13.72
C GLU A 42 -12.00 10.31 12.48
N LEU A 43 -10.98 11.17 12.59
CA LEU A 43 -9.99 11.42 11.53
C LEU A 43 -8.63 10.95 12.01
N THR A 44 -8.11 9.92 11.36
CA THR A 44 -6.79 9.33 11.63
C THR A 44 -5.78 9.84 10.60
N ALA A 45 -4.72 10.47 11.10
CA ALA A 45 -3.58 10.94 10.30
C ALA A 45 -2.25 10.32 10.76
N ALA A 46 -2.20 9.72 11.96
CA ALA A 46 -1.03 9.07 12.55
C ALA A 46 -1.46 7.76 13.20
N ASP A 47 -0.48 6.91 13.56
CA ASP A 47 -0.73 5.59 14.17
C ASP A 47 -1.42 5.69 15.52
N GLU A 48 -1.22 6.81 16.26
CA GLU A 48 -1.84 7.06 17.55
C GLU A 48 -2.88 8.19 17.50
N PRO A 49 -4.09 7.97 18.04
CA PRO A 49 -5.11 9.01 18.12
C PRO A 49 -4.63 10.25 18.88
N GLY A 50 -4.88 11.43 18.32
CA GLY A 50 -4.54 12.72 18.96
C GLY A 50 -3.07 13.15 18.82
N VAL A 51 -2.19 12.29 18.33
CA VAL A 51 -0.82 12.64 17.99
C VAL A 51 -0.79 13.33 16.62
N ALA A 52 0.08 14.34 16.47
CA ALA A 52 0.27 14.97 15.17
C ALA A 52 1.06 14.06 14.24
N ALA A 53 0.56 13.82 13.04
CA ALA A 53 1.34 13.15 12.00
C ALA A 53 2.52 14.05 11.58
N VAL A 54 3.71 13.49 11.42
CA VAL A 54 4.89 14.22 10.95
C VAL A 54 5.17 13.82 9.50
N LEU A 55 5.06 14.79 8.59
CA LEU A 55 5.45 14.65 7.20
C LEU A 55 6.82 15.26 7.00
N SER A 56 7.82 14.46 6.66
CA SER A 56 9.19 14.95 6.49
C SER A 56 9.79 14.59 5.13
N GLY A 57 10.35 15.58 4.45
CA GLY A 57 10.95 15.44 3.12
C GLY A 57 9.96 15.64 1.97
N ARG A 58 10.52 15.86 0.76
CA ARG A 58 9.70 16.21 -0.42
C ARG A 58 8.80 15.08 -0.95
N ASP A 59 9.19 13.83 -0.72
CA ASP A 59 8.44 12.67 -1.22
C ASP A 59 7.38 12.17 -0.24
N CYS A 60 7.29 12.79 0.93
CA CYS A 60 6.36 12.40 1.97
C CYS A 60 4.90 12.51 1.51
N ARG A 61 4.10 11.56 1.88
CA ARG A 61 2.65 11.49 1.66
C ARG A 61 1.99 10.86 2.87
N GLN A 62 0.78 11.31 3.17
CA GLN A 62 -0.02 10.75 4.26
C GLN A 62 -1.43 10.46 3.78
N GLN A 63 -1.87 9.24 3.92
CA GLN A 63 -3.26 8.88 3.70
C GLN A 63 -4.04 9.18 4.98
N LEU A 64 -5.07 10.02 4.87
CA LEU A 64 -6.07 10.21 5.92
C LEU A 64 -7.11 9.10 5.84
N ILE A 65 -7.58 8.66 7.00
CA ILE A 65 -8.69 7.72 7.11
C ILE A 65 -9.76 8.37 7.96
N VAL A 66 -10.99 8.39 7.44
CA VAL A 66 -12.16 8.90 8.18
C VAL A 66 -13.06 7.75 8.55
N THR A 67 -13.14 7.46 9.84
CA THR A 67 -13.97 6.38 10.38
C THR A 67 -15.22 6.95 11.00
N GLY A 68 -16.38 6.56 10.48
CA GLY A 68 -17.68 6.81 11.09
C GLY A 68 -18.06 5.69 12.03
N ARG A 69 -18.57 6.01 13.21
CA ARG A 69 -19.17 5.05 14.12
C ARG A 69 -20.67 5.24 14.15
N THR A 70 -21.44 4.19 13.91
CA THR A 70 -22.90 4.20 13.98
C THR A 70 -23.39 4.11 15.43
N ALA A 71 -24.68 4.34 15.66
CA ALA A 71 -25.31 4.20 16.98
C ALA A 71 -25.20 2.78 17.54
N SER A 72 -25.18 1.75 16.68
CA SER A 72 -24.95 0.35 17.07
C SER A 72 -23.48 0.02 17.36
N GLY A 73 -22.54 0.99 17.16
CA GLY A 73 -21.10 0.79 17.35
C GLY A 73 -20.35 0.27 16.12
N ARG A 74 -21.03 0.07 14.99
CA ARG A 74 -20.41 -0.36 13.75
C ARG A 74 -19.48 0.71 13.18
N LEU A 75 -18.33 0.30 12.60
CA LEU A 75 -17.38 1.17 11.94
C LEU A 75 -17.61 1.17 10.43
N LEU A 76 -17.52 2.36 9.83
CA LEU A 76 -17.66 2.60 8.39
C LEU A 76 -16.49 3.46 7.91
N ASP A 77 -15.89 3.11 6.78
CA ASP A 77 -14.98 4.01 6.10
C ASP A 77 -15.80 5.09 5.36
N LEU A 78 -15.53 6.34 5.72
CA LEU A 78 -16.20 7.53 5.17
C LEU A 78 -15.21 8.47 4.51
N THR A 79 -14.01 8.03 4.22
CA THR A 79 -12.93 8.87 3.68
C THR A 79 -13.33 9.56 2.38
N ASP A 80 -14.07 8.88 1.51
CA ASP A 80 -14.60 9.42 0.24
C ASP A 80 -15.95 10.14 0.37
N LYS A 81 -16.50 10.21 1.59
CA LYS A 81 -17.82 10.81 1.90
C LYS A 81 -17.73 12.12 2.69
N VAL A 82 -16.54 12.65 2.87
CA VAL A 82 -16.31 13.90 3.61
C VAL A 82 -15.66 14.95 2.72
N ALA A 83 -15.81 16.21 3.10
CA ALA A 83 -15.03 17.31 2.55
C ALA A 83 -13.84 17.60 3.47
N PHE A 84 -12.64 17.66 2.91
CA PHE A 84 -11.43 18.03 3.62
C PHE A 84 -11.13 19.51 3.50
N SER A 85 -10.64 20.11 4.58
CA SER A 85 -10.07 21.45 4.60
C SER A 85 -8.87 21.50 5.55
N SER A 86 -7.99 22.49 5.36
CA SER A 86 -6.79 22.67 6.18
C SER A 86 -6.64 24.10 6.64
N ARG A 87 -6.17 24.30 7.87
CA ARG A 87 -5.89 25.61 8.45
C ARG A 87 -4.57 25.59 9.23
N PRO A 88 -3.63 26.54 8.95
CA PRO A 88 -3.68 27.51 7.86
C PRO A 88 -3.65 26.85 6.48
N THR A 89 -4.09 27.56 5.45
CA THR A 89 -4.02 27.12 4.06
C THR A 89 -2.60 27.21 3.51
N GLY A 90 -2.26 26.43 2.48
CA GLY A 90 -0.97 26.51 1.78
C GLY A 90 0.16 25.71 2.42
N ILE A 91 -0.07 25.02 3.55
CA ILE A 91 0.94 24.10 4.15
C ILE A 91 0.85 22.72 3.52
N VAL A 92 -0.37 22.24 3.27
CA VAL A 92 -0.62 20.95 2.62
C VAL A 92 -1.68 21.09 1.53
N GLU A 93 -1.62 20.21 0.54
CA GLU A 93 -2.69 19.89 -0.40
C GLU A 93 -3.34 18.58 0.01
N ILE A 94 -4.68 18.49 -0.08
CA ILE A 94 -5.43 17.28 0.24
C ILE A 94 -6.36 17.00 -0.92
N ASP A 95 -6.25 15.81 -1.50
CA ASP A 95 -7.17 15.40 -2.57
C ASP A 95 -8.45 14.77 -2.02
N ALA A 96 -9.42 14.51 -2.91
CA ALA A 96 -10.71 13.95 -2.53
C ALA A 96 -10.64 12.54 -1.92
N SER A 97 -9.55 11.82 -2.14
CA SER A 97 -9.30 10.50 -1.52
C SER A 97 -8.69 10.61 -0.11
N GLY A 98 -8.40 11.84 0.36
CA GLY A 98 -7.76 12.08 1.65
C GLY A 98 -6.24 11.92 1.62
N LEU A 99 -5.61 11.91 0.43
CA LEU A 99 -4.16 11.90 0.34
C LEU A 99 -3.60 13.31 0.55
N VAL A 100 -2.78 13.46 1.59
CA VAL A 100 -2.10 14.72 1.95
C VAL A 100 -0.73 14.78 1.29
N ARG A 101 -0.44 15.93 0.68
CA ARG A 101 0.87 16.27 0.11
C ARG A 101 1.41 17.52 0.76
N PRO A 102 2.68 17.56 1.22
CA PRO A 102 3.29 18.76 1.77
C PRO A 102 3.55 19.79 0.66
N LEU A 103 3.30 21.07 0.96
CA LEU A 103 3.59 22.21 0.09
C LEU A 103 4.69 23.10 0.69
N THR A 104 4.64 23.34 2.00
CA THR A 104 5.63 24.12 2.76
C THR A 104 5.68 23.64 4.20
N ASP A 105 6.79 23.93 4.87
CA ASP A 105 6.98 23.57 6.28
C ASP A 105 6.00 24.35 7.18
N GLY A 106 5.53 23.72 8.24
CA GLY A 106 4.62 24.31 9.22
C GLY A 106 3.66 23.31 9.82
N GLN A 107 2.87 23.79 10.78
CA GLN A 107 1.83 23.03 11.45
C GLN A 107 0.47 23.37 10.86
N VAL A 108 -0.35 22.35 10.67
CA VAL A 108 -1.67 22.49 10.09
C VAL A 108 -2.67 21.60 10.81
N THR A 109 -3.88 22.10 10.99
CA THR A 109 -5.03 21.31 11.41
C THR A 109 -5.86 20.96 10.18
N ILE A 110 -6.08 19.69 9.95
CA ILE A 110 -6.98 19.17 8.93
C ILE A 110 -8.33 18.90 9.56
N GLU A 111 -9.41 19.33 8.89
CA GLU A 111 -10.79 19.08 9.25
C GLU A 111 -11.46 18.25 8.17
N ALA A 112 -12.09 17.14 8.57
CA ALA A 112 -12.98 16.34 7.75
C ALA A 112 -14.44 16.64 8.16
N ARG A 113 -15.29 17.04 7.20
CA ARG A 113 -16.67 17.40 7.41
C ARG A 113 -17.61 16.50 6.60
N HIS A 114 -18.45 15.76 7.30
CA HIS A 114 -19.51 14.96 6.69
C HIS A 114 -20.76 15.80 6.39
N GLN A 115 -21.51 15.44 5.36
CA GLN A 115 -22.72 16.16 4.91
C GLN A 115 -23.78 16.35 6.02
N ARG A 116 -23.81 15.45 7.01
CA ARG A 116 -24.73 15.53 8.17
C ARG A 116 -24.23 16.45 9.29
N GLY A 117 -23.20 17.26 9.06
CA GLY A 117 -22.67 18.24 10.02
C GLY A 117 -21.64 17.69 11.00
N LEU A 118 -21.38 16.38 11.01
CA LEU A 118 -20.32 15.78 11.83
C LEU A 118 -18.95 16.24 11.33
N MET A 119 -18.04 16.48 12.27
CA MET A 119 -16.68 16.94 11.98
C MET A 119 -15.66 16.17 12.82
N ALA A 120 -14.51 15.93 12.23
CA ALA A 120 -13.34 15.41 12.93
C ALA A 120 -12.10 16.20 12.52
N ARG A 121 -11.07 16.24 13.39
CA ARG A 121 -9.85 17.01 13.18
C ARG A 121 -8.62 16.18 13.50
N ALA A 122 -7.55 16.41 12.71
CA ALA A 122 -6.22 15.88 12.97
C ALA A 122 -5.17 16.98 12.79
N ARG A 123 -4.05 16.86 13.51
CA ARG A 123 -2.89 17.76 13.36
C ARG A 123 -1.83 17.10 12.53
N VAL A 124 -1.20 17.90 11.67
CA VAL A 124 -0.07 17.50 10.84
C VAL A 124 1.05 18.52 10.98
N ASP A 125 2.27 18.04 11.14
CA ASP A 125 3.49 18.84 11.21
C ASP A 125 4.35 18.53 9.98
N VAL A 126 4.52 19.51 9.10
CA VAL A 126 5.31 19.38 7.88
C VAL A 126 6.70 19.93 8.11
N ARG A 127 7.74 19.14 7.80
CA ARG A 127 9.13 19.48 7.99
C ARG A 127 9.96 19.12 6.77
N ASN A 128 10.92 19.95 6.44
CA ASN A 128 11.89 19.67 5.37
C ASN A 128 11.23 19.32 4.02
N CYS A 129 10.04 19.86 3.71
CA CYS A 129 9.26 19.50 2.54
C CYS A 129 9.97 19.80 1.19
N ARG A 130 11.03 20.63 1.21
CA ARG A 130 11.86 20.94 0.03
C ARG A 130 13.21 20.22 0.04
N SER A 131 13.51 19.45 1.10
CA SER A 131 14.78 18.76 1.25
C SER A 131 14.76 17.40 0.57
N ASP A 132 15.84 17.06 -0.11
CA ASP A 132 16.12 15.75 -0.65
C ASP A 132 16.69 14.86 0.47
N LEU A 133 15.82 14.40 1.37
CA LEU A 133 16.19 13.41 2.37
C LEU A 133 16.55 12.09 1.68
N ALA A 134 17.48 11.34 2.26
CA ALA A 134 17.82 10.02 1.76
C ALA A 134 16.57 9.14 1.73
N VAL A 135 16.33 8.46 0.61
CA VAL A 135 15.20 7.55 0.45
C VAL A 135 15.49 6.26 1.21
N ASN A 136 14.62 5.89 2.12
CA ASN A 136 14.74 4.66 2.89
C ASN A 136 14.23 3.48 2.06
N PHE A 137 15.13 2.59 1.65
CA PHE A 137 14.77 1.47 0.77
C PHE A 137 13.66 0.57 1.35
N PRO A 138 13.77 0.04 2.60
CA PRO A 138 12.71 -0.78 3.18
C PRO A 138 11.34 -0.10 3.28
N ASN A 139 11.33 1.17 3.69
CA ASN A 139 10.09 1.86 4.05
C ASN A 139 9.46 2.67 2.90
N GLU A 140 10.23 2.98 1.84
CA GLU A 140 9.75 3.82 0.75
C GLU A 140 9.81 3.11 -0.61
N VAL A 141 10.88 2.34 -0.90
CA VAL A 141 11.05 1.66 -2.19
C VAL A 141 10.31 0.33 -2.23
N VAL A 142 10.48 -0.52 -1.20
CA VAL A 142 9.81 -1.83 -1.12
C VAL A 142 8.29 -1.71 -1.20
N PRO A 143 7.62 -0.75 -0.51
CA PRO A 143 6.18 -0.53 -0.67
C PRO A 143 5.75 -0.20 -2.10
N VAL A 144 6.59 0.51 -2.88
CA VAL A 144 6.30 0.73 -4.31
C VAL A 144 6.26 -0.58 -5.08
N PHE A 145 7.22 -1.48 -4.86
CA PHE A 145 7.21 -2.78 -5.51
C PHE A 145 5.98 -3.62 -5.15
N THR A 146 5.56 -3.56 -3.90
CA THR A 146 4.35 -4.27 -3.43
C THR A 146 3.09 -3.67 -4.04
N LYS A 147 2.96 -2.34 -4.02
CA LYS A 147 1.82 -1.62 -4.60
C LYS A 147 1.58 -1.96 -6.07
N PHE A 148 2.65 -2.08 -6.85
CA PHE A 148 2.58 -2.36 -8.29
C PHE A 148 2.73 -3.85 -8.62
N GLY A 149 2.78 -4.72 -7.61
CA GLY A 149 2.84 -6.16 -7.76
C GLY A 149 4.17 -6.70 -8.32
N CYS A 150 5.24 -5.90 -8.28
CA CYS A 150 6.55 -6.31 -8.79
C CYS A 150 7.13 -7.50 -8.02
N ASN A 151 6.92 -7.53 -6.70
CA ASN A 151 7.36 -8.58 -5.77
C ASN A 151 6.27 -9.60 -5.44
N SER A 152 5.20 -9.67 -6.24
CA SER A 152 4.18 -10.71 -6.09
C SER A 152 4.68 -12.08 -6.60
N GLY A 153 4.03 -13.17 -6.16
CA GLY A 153 4.37 -14.53 -6.55
C GLY A 153 4.19 -14.83 -8.05
N GLY A 154 3.41 -14.03 -8.78
CA GLY A 154 3.28 -14.11 -10.24
C GLY A 154 4.38 -13.35 -10.99
N CYS A 155 5.15 -12.49 -10.32
CA CYS A 155 6.21 -11.67 -10.88
C CYS A 155 7.57 -12.05 -10.30
N HIS A 156 8.30 -11.09 -9.71
CA HIS A 156 9.66 -11.32 -9.20
C HIS A 156 9.69 -11.93 -7.80
N GLY A 157 8.56 -12.00 -7.07
CA GLY A 157 8.46 -12.55 -5.71
C GLY A 157 8.35 -14.07 -5.64
N LYS A 158 8.38 -14.81 -6.74
CA LYS A 158 8.47 -16.27 -6.72
C LYS A 158 9.90 -16.72 -6.44
N SER A 159 10.10 -17.95 -5.94
CA SER A 159 11.39 -18.48 -5.48
C SER A 159 12.51 -18.36 -6.50
N GLY A 160 12.23 -18.57 -7.79
CA GLY A 160 13.20 -18.42 -8.90
C GLY A 160 13.22 -17.03 -9.53
N GLY A 161 12.36 -16.09 -9.11
CA GLY A 161 12.19 -14.80 -9.77
C GLY A 161 11.75 -14.91 -11.23
N GLN A 162 12.04 -13.88 -12.02
CA GLN A 162 11.80 -13.85 -13.48
C GLN A 162 13.05 -13.37 -14.20
N ASN A 163 13.52 -14.15 -15.20
CA ASN A 163 14.65 -13.79 -16.05
C ASN A 163 15.91 -13.37 -15.27
N GLY A 164 16.24 -14.10 -14.19
CA GLY A 164 17.39 -13.82 -13.34
C GLY A 164 17.25 -12.59 -12.45
N PHE A 165 16.04 -12.08 -12.24
CA PHE A 165 15.75 -11.07 -11.25
C PHE A 165 14.71 -11.58 -10.25
N ARG A 166 15.09 -11.63 -8.98
CA ARG A 166 14.27 -12.09 -7.87
C ARG A 166 14.09 -10.95 -6.86
N LEU A 167 12.92 -10.90 -6.26
CA LEU A 167 12.60 -10.13 -5.05
C LEU A 167 12.00 -11.08 -4.02
N SER A 168 12.06 -10.72 -2.76
CA SER A 168 11.33 -11.43 -1.71
C SER A 168 9.82 -11.26 -1.91
N LEU A 169 9.05 -12.29 -1.53
CA LEU A 169 7.60 -12.24 -1.67
C LEU A 169 7.04 -11.08 -0.82
N LEU A 170 6.35 -10.14 -1.47
CA LEU A 170 5.74 -8.95 -0.86
C LEU A 170 6.72 -8.08 -0.05
N GLY A 171 8.01 -8.19 -0.30
CA GLY A 171 9.04 -7.40 0.37
C GLY A 171 9.39 -7.88 1.77
N PHE A 172 9.24 -9.18 2.04
CA PHE A 172 9.50 -9.76 3.37
C PHE A 172 10.98 -9.67 3.79
N GLU A 173 11.92 -9.68 2.83
CA GLU A 173 13.37 -9.60 3.07
C GLU A 173 13.99 -8.38 2.36
N PRO A 174 13.78 -7.14 2.86
CA PRO A 174 14.23 -5.93 2.18
C PRO A 174 15.74 -5.86 1.94
N THR A 175 16.53 -6.46 2.82
CA THR A 175 18.00 -6.51 2.67
C THR A 175 18.41 -7.34 1.47
N GLU A 176 17.80 -8.51 1.28
CA GLU A 176 18.04 -9.35 0.10
C GLU A 176 17.56 -8.64 -1.17
N ASP A 177 16.41 -8.01 -1.12
CA ASP A 177 15.86 -7.24 -2.25
C ASP A 177 16.81 -6.13 -2.71
N PHE A 178 17.42 -5.42 -1.75
CA PHE A 178 18.43 -4.41 -2.04
C PHE A 178 19.64 -5.02 -2.72
N GLU A 179 20.16 -6.15 -2.22
CA GLU A 179 21.31 -6.84 -2.81
C GLU A 179 21.03 -7.33 -4.22
N HIS A 180 19.86 -7.93 -4.44
CA HIS A 180 19.42 -8.36 -5.76
C HIS A 180 19.34 -7.21 -6.76
N LEU A 181 18.93 -6.02 -6.33
CA LEU A 181 18.84 -4.84 -7.19
C LEU A 181 20.21 -4.23 -7.47
N VAL A 182 21.02 -4.03 -6.44
CA VAL A 182 22.25 -3.23 -6.50
C VAL A 182 23.45 -4.06 -6.93
N LYS A 183 23.60 -5.28 -6.40
CA LYS A 183 24.82 -6.09 -6.57
C LYS A 183 24.72 -7.15 -7.67
N GLU A 184 23.58 -7.82 -7.77
CA GLU A 184 23.43 -8.91 -8.72
C GLU A 184 23.43 -8.45 -10.19
N GLY A 185 23.80 -9.38 -11.08
CA GLY A 185 23.85 -9.13 -12.51
C GLY A 185 24.83 -8.01 -12.88
N ARG A 186 25.89 -7.84 -12.08
CA ARG A 186 26.91 -6.79 -12.23
C ARG A 186 26.33 -5.37 -12.18
N GLY A 187 25.33 -5.14 -11.35
CA GLY A 187 24.68 -3.83 -11.18
C GLY A 187 23.86 -3.34 -12.37
N ARG A 188 23.62 -4.17 -13.39
CA ARG A 188 22.96 -3.76 -14.65
C ARG A 188 21.53 -3.23 -14.49
N ARG A 189 20.91 -3.45 -13.32
CA ARG A 189 19.52 -3.03 -13.08
C ARG A 189 19.38 -1.55 -12.77
N LEU A 190 20.44 -0.96 -12.19
CA LEU A 190 20.46 0.43 -11.76
C LEU A 190 21.58 1.17 -12.46
N PHE A 191 21.34 2.42 -12.84
CA PHE A 191 22.35 3.30 -13.43
C PHE A 191 22.30 4.68 -12.71
N PRO A 192 23.01 4.84 -11.58
CA PRO A 192 22.98 6.07 -10.78
C PRO A 192 23.36 7.33 -11.57
N GLY A 193 24.30 7.22 -12.51
CA GLY A 193 24.73 8.35 -13.34
C GLY A 193 23.66 8.87 -14.32
N SER A 194 22.68 8.00 -14.67
CA SER A 194 21.51 8.37 -15.48
C SER A 194 20.34 7.51 -15.05
N PRO A 195 19.65 7.85 -13.96
CA PRO A 195 18.61 6.99 -13.36
C PRO A 195 17.51 6.55 -14.32
N ASP A 196 17.09 7.44 -15.23
CA ASP A 196 16.05 7.14 -16.23
C ASP A 196 16.47 6.02 -17.21
N GLU A 197 17.77 5.78 -17.37
CA GLU A 197 18.33 4.70 -18.18
C GLU A 197 18.45 3.38 -17.42
N SER A 198 18.13 3.35 -16.13
CA SER A 198 18.10 2.14 -15.33
C SER A 198 17.15 1.11 -15.90
N LEU A 199 17.62 -0.13 -16.03
CA LEU A 199 16.78 -1.22 -16.53
C LEU A 199 15.52 -1.41 -15.68
N LEU A 200 15.62 -1.20 -14.36
CA LEU A 200 14.49 -1.21 -13.44
C LEU A 200 13.37 -0.26 -13.91
N LEU A 201 13.69 1.01 -14.13
CA LEU A 201 12.71 2.01 -14.56
C LEU A 201 12.22 1.77 -15.98
N LYS A 202 13.13 1.45 -16.93
CA LYS A 202 12.76 1.16 -18.33
C LYS A 202 11.77 -0.01 -18.42
N LYS A 203 11.97 -1.07 -17.63
CA LYS A 203 11.05 -2.21 -17.54
C LYS A 203 9.72 -1.80 -16.91
N ALA A 204 9.76 -1.06 -15.80
CA ALA A 204 8.56 -0.66 -15.07
C ALA A 204 7.61 0.22 -15.90
N VAL A 205 8.15 1.10 -16.75
CA VAL A 205 7.35 1.95 -17.68
C VAL A 205 7.15 1.33 -19.06
N ASN A 206 7.56 0.08 -19.26
CA ASN A 206 7.46 -0.64 -20.54
C ASN A 206 8.18 0.06 -21.71
N ALA A 207 9.21 0.84 -21.45
CA ALA A 207 10.07 1.44 -22.47
C ALA A 207 10.95 0.41 -23.19
N VAL A 208 11.14 -0.75 -22.58
CA VAL A 208 11.73 -1.95 -23.17
C VAL A 208 10.82 -3.14 -22.85
N PRO A 209 10.82 -4.22 -23.68
CA PRO A 209 9.91 -5.35 -23.50
C PRO A 209 9.91 -5.89 -22.07
N HIS A 210 8.75 -5.97 -21.45
CA HIS A 210 8.53 -6.42 -20.07
C HIS A 210 7.32 -7.36 -19.99
N GLY A 211 7.54 -8.61 -19.62
CA GLY A 211 6.47 -9.61 -19.51
C GLY A 211 5.35 -9.22 -18.53
N GLY A 212 5.64 -8.39 -17.54
CA GLY A 212 4.66 -7.82 -16.62
C GLY A 212 3.87 -6.63 -17.18
N GLY A 213 4.19 -6.14 -18.39
CA GLY A 213 3.62 -4.94 -18.97
C GLY A 213 4.07 -3.66 -18.25
N GLN A 214 3.37 -2.57 -18.52
CA GLN A 214 3.58 -1.30 -17.83
C GLN A 214 3.06 -1.37 -16.40
N ARG A 215 3.91 -1.01 -15.44
CA ARG A 215 3.58 -0.96 -14.01
C ARG A 215 3.56 0.46 -13.45
N LEU A 216 4.41 1.34 -13.98
CA LEU A 216 4.52 2.73 -13.55
C LEU A 216 4.24 3.67 -14.72
N ALA A 217 3.69 4.85 -14.42
CA ALA A 217 3.68 5.99 -15.32
C ALA A 217 4.89 6.89 -15.00
N ARG A 218 5.47 7.54 -16.02
CA ARG A 218 6.67 8.41 -15.85
C ARG A 218 6.39 9.65 -15.00
N ASP A 219 5.17 10.14 -15.01
CA ASP A 219 4.68 11.28 -14.25
C ASP A 219 4.22 10.91 -12.83
N ALA A 220 4.19 9.62 -12.49
CA ALA A 220 3.79 9.15 -11.17
C ALA A 220 4.81 9.57 -10.08
N HIS A 221 4.29 9.75 -8.87
CA HIS A 221 5.13 10.01 -7.69
C HIS A 221 6.14 8.89 -7.46
N GLU A 222 5.72 7.65 -7.57
CA GLU A 222 6.54 6.47 -7.34
C GLU A 222 7.69 6.35 -8.34
N TYR A 223 7.49 6.78 -9.59
CA TYR A 223 8.58 6.86 -10.57
C TYR A 223 9.64 7.87 -10.12
N ARG A 224 9.21 9.07 -9.70
CA ARG A 224 10.14 10.10 -9.22
C ARG A 224 10.88 9.66 -7.95
N LEU A 225 10.20 8.97 -7.04
CA LEU A 225 10.79 8.41 -5.83
C LEU A 225 11.88 7.38 -6.17
N LEU A 226 11.56 6.39 -7.00
CA LEU A 226 12.54 5.38 -7.45
C LEU A 226 13.72 6.01 -8.20
N ARG A 227 13.45 6.97 -9.08
CA ARG A 227 14.47 7.71 -9.81
C ARG A 227 15.44 8.44 -8.86
N ARG A 228 14.90 9.08 -7.84
CA ARG A 228 15.71 9.77 -6.82
C ARG A 228 16.51 8.77 -5.98
N TRP A 229 15.89 7.67 -5.58
CA TRP A 229 16.60 6.60 -4.87
C TRP A 229 17.78 6.04 -5.69
N ILE A 230 17.60 5.82 -6.98
CA ILE A 230 18.68 5.32 -7.85
C ILE A 230 19.84 6.32 -7.96
N ALA A 231 19.55 7.63 -7.88
CA ALA A 231 20.55 8.70 -8.00
C ALA A 231 21.41 8.89 -6.74
N GLN A 232 21.06 8.28 -5.59
CA GLN A 232 21.78 8.34 -4.32
C GLN A 232 22.91 7.33 -4.24
#